data_07a6f6ee5931ffcef62f1dfc972f67ab
#
_entry.id   07a6f6ee5931ffcef62f1dfc972f67ab
#
_cell.length_a   1.000
_cell.length_b   1.000
_cell.length_c   1.000
_cell.angle_alpha   90.00
_cell.angle_beta   90.00
_cell.angle_gamma   90.00
#
_symmetry.space_group_name_H-M   'P 1'
#
loop_
_entity.id
_entity.type
_entity.pdbx_description
1 polymer ?
#
loop_
_entity_poly.entity_id
_entity_poly.type
_entity_poly.pdbx_seq_one_letter_code
_entity_poly.pdbx_strand_id
1 'polypeptide(L)'
;MKIGYVCTNYNNTQFTRAAVASLVKNDDHEYQIVIVDNNSAPDSIAALHRLKDEFPDITVIFNPDNSGYFPGLNIGINHLRSHHADINYMVVGNNDLTFRTDFLQSIARHKALFQTYPVVSPDVITVDGIHQNPHVINEISKFRELMYDLYYANYYLGRCIKWIASLTQRASDRRDEEQWETGQVVIQGHGSCYILGPLFFEKLQQLWAPTFLMGEEYFLSKQVNDAGMSIYYEPGIQVTHHWHATIEQLPSRAVWEMARKSHKTYREYVKIF
;
A
#
# COMPACT_ATOMS: atom_id res chain seq x y z
N MET A 1 1.02 -17.33 -15.76
CA MET A 1 0.20 -16.76 -14.67
C MET A 1 -0.14 -15.34 -15.11
N LYS A 2 -1.41 -14.97 -15.08
CA LYS A 2 -1.84 -13.61 -15.41
C LYS A 2 -2.03 -12.81 -14.14
N ILE A 3 -1.46 -11.60 -14.09
CA ILE A 3 -1.39 -10.76 -12.88
C ILE A 3 -2.05 -9.41 -13.17
N GLY A 4 -2.91 -8.96 -12.25
CA GLY A 4 -3.44 -7.61 -12.28
C GLY A 4 -2.52 -6.65 -11.50
N TYR A 5 -2.36 -5.42 -11.98
CA TYR A 5 -1.82 -4.31 -11.18
C TYR A 5 -2.88 -3.23 -11.06
N VAL A 6 -3.17 -2.80 -9.84
CA VAL A 6 -4.12 -1.73 -9.54
C VAL A 6 -3.43 -0.67 -8.70
N CYS A 7 -3.47 0.58 -9.14
CA CYS A 7 -3.05 1.71 -8.34
C CYS A 7 -4.05 2.87 -8.41
N THR A 8 -3.99 3.75 -7.41
CA THR A 8 -4.74 5.01 -7.41
C THR A 8 -3.83 6.16 -7.84
N ASN A 9 -4.34 7.06 -8.68
CA ASN A 9 -3.69 8.31 -9.04
C ASN A 9 -4.41 9.50 -8.39
N TYR A 10 -3.66 10.45 -7.84
CA TYR A 10 -4.18 11.73 -7.39
C TYR A 10 -3.12 12.82 -7.57
N ASN A 11 -3.26 13.63 -8.65
CA ASN A 11 -2.41 14.79 -8.97
C ASN A 11 -0.90 14.51 -9.13
N ASN A 12 -0.49 13.28 -9.42
CA ASN A 12 0.93 12.88 -9.51
C ASN A 12 1.20 11.88 -10.65
N THR A 13 0.59 12.09 -11.82
CA THR A 13 0.62 11.19 -12.99
C THR A 13 2.03 10.85 -13.47
N GLN A 14 3.05 11.69 -13.18
CA GLN A 14 4.45 11.37 -13.50
C GLN A 14 4.93 10.07 -12.84
N PHE A 15 4.52 9.82 -11.60
CA PHE A 15 4.85 8.58 -10.89
C PHE A 15 4.04 7.41 -11.46
N THR A 16 2.74 7.61 -11.72
CA THR A 16 1.90 6.61 -12.39
C THR A 16 2.54 6.16 -13.71
N ARG A 17 3.05 7.11 -14.51
CA ARG A 17 3.76 6.79 -15.76
C ARG A 17 5.01 5.96 -15.50
N ALA A 18 5.81 6.31 -14.49
CA ALA A 18 7.03 5.55 -14.13
C ALA A 18 6.68 4.12 -13.68
N ALA A 19 5.62 3.96 -12.88
CA ALA A 19 5.13 2.64 -12.46
C ALA A 19 4.73 1.79 -13.67
N VAL A 20 3.88 2.31 -14.56
CA VAL A 20 3.47 1.63 -15.79
C VAL A 20 4.67 1.28 -16.65
N ALA A 21 5.54 2.25 -16.95
CA ALA A 21 6.71 2.06 -17.80
C ALA A 21 7.72 1.04 -17.23
N SER A 22 7.75 0.85 -15.91
CA SER A 22 8.59 -0.18 -15.29
C SER A 22 7.93 -1.57 -15.35
N LEU A 23 6.60 -1.64 -15.16
CA LEU A 23 5.89 -2.92 -15.17
C LEU A 23 5.80 -3.53 -16.56
N VAL A 24 5.60 -2.73 -17.61
CA VAL A 24 5.53 -3.22 -19.00
C VAL A 24 6.85 -3.85 -19.51
N LYS A 25 7.95 -3.68 -18.77
CA LYS A 25 9.23 -4.38 -19.06
C LYS A 25 9.25 -5.83 -18.59
N ASN A 26 8.19 -6.30 -17.92
CA ASN A 26 8.02 -7.69 -17.50
C ASN A 26 7.29 -8.45 -18.61
N ASP A 27 7.97 -8.74 -19.71
CA ASP A 27 7.41 -9.36 -20.94
C ASP A 27 7.24 -10.88 -20.85
N ASP A 28 7.79 -11.52 -19.82
CA ASP A 28 7.68 -12.98 -19.57
C ASP A 28 6.31 -13.44 -19.05
N HIS A 29 5.41 -12.50 -18.69
CA HIS A 29 4.11 -12.82 -18.10
C HIS A 29 2.99 -11.93 -18.61
N GLU A 30 1.79 -12.51 -18.74
CA GLU A 30 0.58 -11.74 -19.04
C GLU A 30 0.17 -10.89 -17.83
N TYR A 31 -0.16 -9.64 -18.07
CA TYR A 31 -0.63 -8.70 -17.05
C TYR A 31 -1.76 -7.81 -17.56
N GLN A 32 -2.48 -7.20 -16.61
CA GLN A 32 -3.43 -6.12 -16.88
C GLN A 32 -3.18 -5.00 -15.89
N ILE A 33 -3.16 -3.76 -16.36
CA ILE A 33 -2.93 -2.57 -15.55
C ILE A 33 -4.21 -1.75 -15.48
N VAL A 34 -4.66 -1.45 -14.27
CA VAL A 34 -5.79 -0.56 -14.01
C VAL A 34 -5.35 0.58 -13.12
N ILE A 35 -5.51 1.78 -13.60
CA ILE A 35 -5.25 3.04 -12.87
C ILE A 35 -6.60 3.65 -12.51
N VAL A 36 -6.82 3.92 -11.23
CA VAL A 36 -8.01 4.62 -10.76
C VAL A 36 -7.63 6.06 -10.41
N ASP A 37 -8.06 6.99 -11.22
CA ASP A 37 -7.90 8.42 -10.91
C ASP A 37 -8.94 8.85 -9.89
N ASN A 38 -8.48 9.29 -8.74
CA ASN A 38 -9.32 9.70 -7.61
C ASN A 38 -9.70 11.20 -7.69
N ASN A 39 -10.28 11.63 -8.81
CA ASN A 39 -10.72 13.01 -9.03
C ASN A 39 -9.56 14.02 -8.99
N SER A 40 -8.57 13.80 -9.84
CA SER A 40 -7.43 14.69 -9.99
C SER A 40 -7.80 16.01 -10.70
N ALA A 41 -6.91 16.98 -10.59
CA ALA A 41 -7.00 18.24 -11.33
C ALA A 41 -6.88 18.02 -12.86
N PRO A 42 -7.41 18.96 -13.69
CA PRO A 42 -7.44 18.81 -15.15
C PRO A 42 -6.11 18.49 -15.82
N ASP A 43 -5.00 19.03 -15.32
CA ASP A 43 -3.66 18.76 -15.87
C ASP A 43 -3.23 17.31 -15.67
N SER A 44 -3.55 16.73 -14.50
CA SER A 44 -3.29 15.32 -14.21
C SER A 44 -4.17 14.41 -15.07
N ILE A 45 -5.46 14.76 -15.23
CA ILE A 45 -6.38 14.04 -16.13
C ILE A 45 -5.86 14.06 -17.58
N ALA A 46 -5.44 15.22 -18.09
CA ALA A 46 -4.85 15.34 -19.41
C ALA A 46 -3.56 14.51 -19.56
N ALA A 47 -2.75 14.41 -18.50
CA ALA A 47 -1.57 13.55 -18.48
C ALA A 47 -1.93 12.06 -18.49
N LEU A 48 -3.04 11.64 -17.82
CA LEU A 48 -3.53 10.27 -17.86
C LEU A 48 -4.07 9.88 -19.25
N HIS A 49 -4.71 10.80 -19.96
CA HIS A 49 -5.11 10.56 -21.35
C HIS A 49 -3.88 10.31 -22.24
N ARG A 50 -2.83 11.14 -22.13
CA ARG A 50 -1.57 10.92 -22.86
C ARG A 50 -0.90 9.60 -22.48
N LEU A 51 -0.97 9.21 -21.18
CA LEU A 51 -0.45 7.93 -20.72
C LEU A 51 -1.17 6.76 -21.38
N LYS A 52 -2.50 6.85 -21.56
CA LYS A 52 -3.29 5.83 -22.25
C LYS A 52 -2.95 5.75 -23.74
N ASP A 53 -2.64 6.87 -24.37
CA ASP A 53 -2.16 6.89 -25.77
C ASP A 53 -0.78 6.24 -25.92
N GLU A 54 0.10 6.45 -24.93
CA GLU A 54 1.46 5.86 -24.87
C GLU A 54 1.42 4.35 -24.57
N PHE A 55 0.47 3.90 -23.73
CA PHE A 55 0.28 2.51 -23.32
C PHE A 55 -1.17 2.08 -23.55
N PRO A 56 -1.56 1.68 -24.79
CA PRO A 56 -2.97 1.43 -25.15
C PRO A 56 -3.63 0.30 -24.35
N ASP A 57 -2.84 -0.64 -23.84
CA ASP A 57 -3.32 -1.83 -23.12
C ASP A 57 -3.65 -1.55 -21.63
N ILE A 58 -3.42 -0.31 -21.13
CA ILE A 58 -3.82 0.03 -19.77
C ILE A 58 -5.28 0.49 -19.72
N THR A 59 -5.92 0.25 -18.59
CA THR A 59 -7.24 0.81 -18.27
C THR A 59 -7.10 1.98 -17.32
N VAL A 60 -7.71 3.12 -17.64
CA VAL A 60 -7.83 4.27 -16.74
C VAL A 60 -9.30 4.49 -16.40
N ILE A 61 -9.61 4.48 -15.10
CA ILE A 61 -10.95 4.75 -14.57
C ILE A 61 -10.92 6.09 -13.88
N PHE A 62 -11.73 7.04 -14.37
CA PHE A 62 -11.88 8.35 -13.75
C PHE A 62 -13.00 8.30 -12.71
N ASN A 63 -12.64 8.29 -11.44
CA ASN A 63 -13.59 8.32 -10.35
C ASN A 63 -14.10 9.77 -10.17
N PRO A 64 -15.40 10.00 -10.10
CA PRO A 64 -15.96 11.36 -9.97
C PRO A 64 -15.63 12.02 -8.63
N ASP A 65 -15.29 11.23 -7.61
CA ASP A 65 -14.96 11.69 -6.27
C ASP A 65 -13.65 11.06 -5.77
N ASN A 66 -12.92 11.77 -4.91
CA ASN A 66 -11.80 11.16 -4.20
C ASN A 66 -12.34 10.30 -3.05
N SER A 67 -12.46 9.02 -3.30
CA SER A 67 -13.00 8.04 -2.34
C SER A 67 -11.99 7.58 -1.27
N GLY A 68 -10.72 8.01 -1.37
CA GLY A 68 -9.64 7.54 -0.52
C GLY A 68 -8.87 6.35 -1.10
N TYR A 69 -7.99 5.75 -0.30
CA TYR A 69 -7.03 4.79 -0.83
C TYR A 69 -7.65 3.41 -1.13
N PHE A 70 -8.06 2.66 -0.11
CA PHE A 70 -8.64 1.33 -0.33
C PHE A 70 -9.94 1.33 -1.14
N PRO A 71 -10.87 2.27 -0.94
CA PRO A 71 -12.04 2.37 -1.82
C PRO A 71 -11.66 2.61 -3.28
N GLY A 72 -10.65 3.45 -3.53
CA GLY A 72 -10.12 3.67 -4.88
C GLY A 72 -9.52 2.40 -5.48
N LEU A 73 -8.67 1.66 -4.73
CA LEU A 73 -8.13 0.38 -5.17
C LEU A 73 -9.24 -0.64 -5.46
N ASN A 74 -10.30 -0.69 -4.65
CA ASN A 74 -11.42 -1.60 -4.86
C ASN A 74 -12.17 -1.35 -6.17
N ILE A 75 -12.23 -0.11 -6.66
CA ILE A 75 -12.79 0.20 -7.99
C ILE A 75 -12.00 -0.56 -9.07
N GLY A 76 -10.68 -0.50 -9.03
CA GLY A 76 -9.81 -1.19 -9.98
C GLY A 76 -9.84 -2.72 -9.82
N ILE A 77 -9.86 -3.22 -8.57
CA ILE A 77 -10.02 -4.66 -8.26
C ILE A 77 -11.32 -5.20 -8.86
N ASN A 78 -12.44 -4.51 -8.64
CA ASN A 78 -13.74 -4.89 -9.16
C ASN A 78 -13.77 -4.88 -10.69
N HIS A 79 -13.12 -3.89 -11.32
CA HIS A 79 -12.98 -3.85 -12.76
C HIS A 79 -12.25 -5.08 -13.28
N LEU A 80 -11.08 -5.42 -12.72
CA LEU A 80 -10.33 -6.61 -13.13
C LEU A 80 -11.14 -7.89 -12.94
N ARG A 81 -11.80 -8.06 -11.81
CA ARG A 81 -12.62 -9.26 -11.54
C ARG A 81 -13.80 -9.41 -12.49
N SER A 82 -14.37 -8.31 -12.94
CA SER A 82 -15.53 -8.31 -13.84
C SER A 82 -15.17 -8.54 -15.31
N HIS A 83 -13.98 -8.09 -15.74
CA HIS A 83 -13.58 -8.11 -17.15
C HIS A 83 -12.48 -9.12 -17.47
N HIS A 84 -11.76 -9.60 -16.44
CA HIS A 84 -10.62 -10.50 -16.57
C HIS A 84 -10.71 -11.61 -15.50
N ALA A 85 -11.67 -12.52 -15.63
CA ALA A 85 -11.94 -13.60 -14.67
C ALA A 85 -10.77 -14.61 -14.51
N ASP A 86 -9.82 -14.60 -15.41
CA ASP A 86 -8.59 -15.39 -15.40
C ASP A 86 -7.47 -14.78 -14.53
N ILE A 87 -7.64 -13.54 -14.03
CA ILE A 87 -6.72 -12.90 -13.10
C ILE A 87 -7.06 -13.30 -11.67
N ASN A 88 -6.18 -14.10 -11.07
CA ASN A 88 -6.31 -14.56 -9.68
C ASN A 88 -5.25 -13.99 -8.73
N TYR A 89 -4.31 -13.21 -9.24
CA TYR A 89 -3.26 -12.54 -8.47
C TYR A 89 -3.27 -11.05 -8.82
N MET A 90 -3.37 -10.21 -7.80
CA MET A 90 -3.40 -8.76 -8.01
C MET A 90 -2.37 -8.06 -7.13
N VAL A 91 -1.48 -7.31 -7.76
CA VAL A 91 -0.64 -6.33 -7.09
C VAL A 91 -1.48 -5.07 -6.91
N VAL A 92 -1.64 -4.63 -5.68
CA VAL A 92 -2.39 -3.42 -5.34
C VAL A 92 -1.50 -2.48 -4.55
N GLY A 93 -1.50 -1.21 -4.88
CA GLY A 93 -0.59 -0.30 -4.19
C GLY A 93 -0.60 1.13 -4.70
N ASN A 94 0.41 1.85 -4.25
CA ASN A 94 0.68 3.21 -4.66
C ASN A 94 1.06 3.30 -6.14
N ASN A 95 0.89 4.48 -6.71
CA ASN A 95 1.33 4.78 -8.07
C ASN A 95 2.79 5.28 -8.16
N ASP A 96 3.46 5.48 -7.01
CA ASP A 96 4.87 5.88 -6.93
C ASP A 96 5.80 4.68 -6.67
N LEU A 97 5.41 3.52 -7.18
CA LEU A 97 6.21 2.30 -7.22
C LEU A 97 6.93 2.17 -8.56
N THR A 98 8.12 1.56 -8.55
CA THR A 98 8.77 1.05 -9.76
C THR A 98 9.15 -0.39 -9.57
N PHE A 99 8.98 -1.18 -10.65
CA PHE A 99 9.10 -2.62 -10.64
C PHE A 99 10.38 -3.06 -11.36
N ARG A 100 11.05 -4.08 -10.82
CA ARG A 100 12.15 -4.76 -11.50
C ARG A 100 11.63 -5.52 -12.72
N THR A 101 12.49 -5.79 -13.68
CA THR A 101 12.12 -6.54 -14.91
C THR A 101 11.74 -8.00 -14.64
N ASP A 102 12.12 -8.55 -13.47
CA ASP A 102 11.77 -9.90 -13.02
C ASP A 102 10.69 -9.93 -11.94
N PHE A 103 9.97 -8.81 -11.72
CA PHE A 103 9.00 -8.67 -10.64
C PHE A 103 7.85 -9.68 -10.76
N LEU A 104 7.20 -9.77 -11.93
CA LEU A 104 6.11 -10.72 -12.15
C LEU A 104 6.60 -12.17 -12.08
N GLN A 105 7.81 -12.45 -12.56
CA GLN A 105 8.44 -13.75 -12.43
C GLN A 105 8.72 -14.10 -10.96
N SER A 106 9.12 -13.11 -10.13
CA SER A 106 9.34 -13.34 -8.70
C SER A 106 8.04 -13.73 -7.99
N ILE A 107 6.90 -13.11 -8.30
CA ILE A 107 5.58 -13.55 -7.79
C ILE A 107 5.28 -14.98 -8.23
N ALA A 108 5.53 -15.31 -9.50
CA ALA A 108 5.29 -16.65 -10.03
C ALA A 108 6.13 -17.73 -9.33
N ARG A 109 7.39 -17.44 -9.01
CA ARG A 109 8.28 -18.33 -8.23
C ARG A 109 7.74 -18.61 -6.83
N HIS A 110 7.09 -17.63 -6.19
CA HIS A 110 6.57 -17.73 -4.83
C HIS A 110 5.07 -18.05 -4.77
N LYS A 111 4.46 -18.50 -5.87
CA LYS A 111 3.01 -18.78 -5.95
C LYS A 111 2.48 -19.75 -4.87
N ALA A 112 3.32 -20.63 -4.34
CA ALA A 112 2.94 -21.58 -3.29
C ALA A 112 2.50 -20.87 -1.99
N LEU A 113 3.04 -19.67 -1.69
CA LEU A 113 2.66 -18.89 -0.51
C LEU A 113 1.17 -18.54 -0.51
N PHE A 114 0.59 -18.28 -1.68
CA PHE A 114 -0.81 -17.88 -1.82
C PHE A 114 -1.82 -19.01 -1.58
N GLN A 115 -1.36 -20.24 -1.39
CA GLN A 115 -2.20 -21.35 -0.94
C GLN A 115 -2.50 -21.24 0.56
N THR A 116 -1.65 -20.57 1.32
CA THR A 116 -1.75 -20.42 2.77
C THR A 116 -2.07 -18.98 3.18
N TYR A 117 -1.50 -18.01 2.48
CA TYR A 117 -1.59 -16.60 2.83
C TYR A 117 -2.42 -15.83 1.78
N PRO A 118 -3.53 -15.18 2.19
CA PRO A 118 -4.35 -14.40 1.25
C PRO A 118 -3.62 -13.16 0.73
N VAL A 119 -2.70 -12.63 1.54
CA VAL A 119 -1.92 -11.43 1.26
C VAL A 119 -0.44 -11.71 1.47
N VAL A 120 0.36 -11.39 0.46
CA VAL A 120 1.82 -11.38 0.54
C VAL A 120 2.29 -9.92 0.44
N SER A 121 3.13 -9.51 1.39
CA SER A 121 3.75 -8.19 1.42
C SER A 121 5.18 -8.30 0.87
N PRO A 122 5.51 -7.61 -0.23
CA PRO A 122 6.84 -7.66 -0.82
C PRO A 122 7.85 -6.84 0.00
N ASP A 123 9.13 -7.00 -0.28
CA ASP A 123 10.16 -6.08 0.19
C ASP A 123 10.01 -4.74 -0.54
N VAL A 124 9.65 -3.72 0.20
CA VAL A 124 9.48 -2.35 -0.28
C VAL A 124 10.72 -1.56 0.04
N ILE A 125 11.47 -1.17 -0.99
CA ILE A 125 12.77 -0.50 -0.84
C ILE A 125 12.64 0.94 -1.35
N THR A 126 13.03 1.91 -0.55
CA THR A 126 13.06 3.31 -0.98
C THR A 126 14.19 3.55 -2.00
N VAL A 127 14.16 4.69 -2.71
CA VAL A 127 15.18 5.03 -3.71
C VAL A 127 16.59 5.13 -3.11
N ASP A 128 16.70 5.47 -1.83
CA ASP A 128 17.94 5.52 -1.05
C ASP A 128 18.32 4.19 -0.38
N GLY A 129 17.60 3.12 -0.69
CA GLY A 129 17.94 1.75 -0.27
C GLY A 129 17.45 1.36 1.13
N ILE A 130 16.51 2.11 1.71
CA ILE A 130 15.93 1.77 3.01
C ILE A 130 14.79 0.77 2.81
N HIS A 131 14.81 -0.34 3.55
CA HIS A 131 13.73 -1.32 3.59
C HIS A 131 12.58 -0.81 4.47
N GLN A 132 11.35 -0.85 3.95
CA GLN A 132 10.14 -0.42 4.65
C GLN A 132 9.31 -1.63 5.15
N ASN A 133 9.75 -2.83 4.80
CA ASN A 133 9.20 -4.11 5.24
C ASN A 133 10.32 -5.01 5.78
N PRO A 134 10.02 -5.88 6.75
CA PRO A 134 8.72 -6.10 7.41
C PRO A 134 8.29 -4.89 8.26
N HIS A 135 7.04 -4.44 8.11
CA HIS A 135 6.58 -3.20 8.75
C HIS A 135 6.24 -3.37 10.23
N VAL A 136 5.42 -4.37 10.57
CA VAL A 136 5.08 -4.75 11.95
C VAL A 136 5.08 -6.26 12.07
N ILE A 137 6.11 -6.82 12.73
CA ILE A 137 6.22 -8.26 12.96
C ILE A 137 5.38 -8.67 14.18
N ASN A 138 5.50 -7.91 15.28
CA ASN A 138 4.85 -8.21 16.56
C ASN A 138 3.87 -7.10 16.94
N GLU A 139 3.02 -7.38 17.93
CA GLU A 139 2.05 -6.42 18.45
C GLU A 139 2.70 -5.09 18.88
N ILE A 140 1.99 -4.00 18.64
CA ILE A 140 2.39 -2.68 19.10
C ILE A 140 2.18 -2.61 20.62
N SER A 141 3.21 -2.23 21.36
CA SER A 141 3.12 -2.15 22.82
C SER A 141 2.11 -1.08 23.30
N LYS A 142 1.43 -1.33 24.42
CA LYS A 142 0.49 -0.37 25.02
C LYS A 142 1.12 1.00 25.28
N PHE A 143 2.42 1.03 25.61
CA PHE A 143 3.14 2.29 25.79
C PHE A 143 3.22 3.07 24.48
N ARG A 144 3.53 2.41 23.37
CA ARG A 144 3.61 3.04 22.05
C ARG A 144 2.23 3.53 21.60
N GLU A 145 1.19 2.76 21.88
CA GLU A 145 -0.19 3.17 21.65
C GLU A 145 -0.56 4.45 22.43
N LEU A 146 -0.16 4.54 23.70
CA LEU A 146 -0.35 5.74 24.50
C LEU A 146 0.42 6.94 23.93
N MET A 147 1.65 6.72 23.45
CA MET A 147 2.43 7.77 22.79
C MET A 147 1.78 8.27 21.51
N TYR A 148 1.12 7.40 20.73
CA TYR A 148 0.32 7.83 19.57
C TYR A 148 -0.89 8.66 20.00
N ASP A 149 -1.59 8.30 21.08
CA ASP A 149 -2.69 9.11 21.59
C ASP A 149 -2.22 10.51 21.99
N LEU A 150 -1.08 10.61 22.69
CA LEU A 150 -0.49 11.90 23.05
C LEU A 150 -0.05 12.70 21.81
N TYR A 151 0.56 12.04 20.82
CA TYR A 151 0.97 12.67 19.56
C TYR A 151 -0.21 13.27 18.81
N TYR A 152 -1.34 12.55 18.78
CA TYR A 152 -2.55 12.99 18.07
C TYR A 152 -3.51 13.80 18.94
N ALA A 153 -3.24 14.00 20.23
CA ALA A 153 -4.06 14.84 21.10
C ALA A 153 -4.05 16.31 20.67
N ASN A 154 -2.86 16.85 20.36
CA ASN A 154 -2.69 18.24 19.93
C ASN A 154 -1.51 18.37 18.97
N TYR A 155 -1.66 19.21 17.93
CA TYR A 155 -0.63 19.42 16.91
C TYR A 155 0.73 19.88 17.46
N TYR A 156 0.73 20.84 18.39
CA TYR A 156 1.97 21.37 18.96
C TYR A 156 2.65 20.34 19.88
N LEU A 157 1.86 19.60 20.65
CA LEU A 157 2.36 18.48 21.45
C LEU A 157 2.97 17.40 20.54
N GLY A 158 2.30 17.04 19.44
CA GLY A 158 2.82 16.13 18.45
C GLY A 158 4.16 16.59 17.86
N ARG A 159 4.30 17.86 17.56
CA ARG A 159 5.60 18.43 17.11
C ARG A 159 6.70 18.32 18.18
N CYS A 160 6.36 18.59 19.45
CA CYS A 160 7.31 18.41 20.54
C CYS A 160 7.75 16.95 20.69
N ILE A 161 6.80 16.02 20.64
CA ILE A 161 7.09 14.56 20.70
C ILE A 161 8.00 14.16 19.53
N LYS A 162 7.69 14.60 18.31
CA LYS A 162 8.51 14.31 17.12
C LYS A 162 9.93 14.88 17.26
N TRP A 163 10.07 16.09 17.80
CA TRP A 163 11.36 16.71 18.04
C TRP A 163 12.17 15.94 19.09
N ILE A 164 11.57 15.55 20.23
CA ILE A 164 12.22 14.73 21.25
C ILE A 164 12.63 13.37 20.66
N ALA A 165 11.74 12.71 19.90
CA ALA A 165 12.04 11.44 19.24
C ALA A 165 13.24 11.56 18.28
N SER A 166 13.37 12.68 17.54
CA SER A 166 14.52 12.90 16.65
C SER A 166 15.85 13.01 17.38
N LEU A 167 15.85 13.39 18.66
CA LEU A 167 17.05 13.42 19.51
C LEU A 167 17.40 12.03 20.07
N THR A 168 16.43 11.11 20.12
CA THR A 168 16.55 9.77 20.73
C THR A 168 16.31 8.64 19.71
N GLN A 169 16.50 8.91 18.42
CA GLN A 169 16.14 8.04 17.30
C GLN A 169 16.48 6.56 17.48
N ARG A 170 17.63 6.23 18.09
CA ARG A 170 18.07 4.85 18.33
C ARG A 170 17.28 4.10 19.41
N ALA A 171 16.55 4.81 20.30
CA ALA A 171 15.87 4.21 21.43
C ALA A 171 14.36 4.02 21.21
N SER A 172 13.78 4.72 20.22
CA SER A 172 12.33 4.77 20.00
C SER A 172 11.84 4.02 18.77
N ASP A 173 12.72 3.71 17.81
CA ASP A 173 12.33 3.09 16.56
C ASP A 173 12.08 1.59 16.70
N ARG A 174 11.05 1.09 16.01
CA ARG A 174 10.91 -0.33 15.75
C ARG A 174 12.06 -0.72 14.84
N ARG A 175 12.57 -1.92 15.04
CA ARG A 175 13.64 -2.48 14.23
C ARG A 175 13.15 -3.68 13.42
N ASP A 176 11.86 -3.72 13.15
CA ASP A 176 11.26 -4.81 12.41
C ASP A 176 11.86 -4.86 10.99
N GLU A 177 12.12 -3.71 10.40
CA GLU A 177 12.74 -3.55 9.08
C GLU A 177 14.19 -4.07 9.01
N GLU A 178 14.88 -4.20 10.15
CA GLU A 178 16.22 -4.83 10.19
C GLU A 178 16.17 -6.33 9.86
N GLN A 179 14.99 -6.97 9.93
CA GLN A 179 14.79 -8.40 9.60
C GLN A 179 14.36 -8.61 8.14
N TRP A 180 14.66 -7.67 7.27
CA TRP A 180 14.20 -7.66 5.87
C TRP A 180 14.68 -8.87 5.04
N GLU A 181 15.78 -9.56 5.43
CA GLU A 181 16.30 -10.74 4.72
C GLU A 181 15.45 -12.01 4.93
N THR A 182 14.54 -12.01 5.92
CA THR A 182 13.84 -13.22 6.35
C THR A 182 12.36 -13.18 6.02
N GLY A 183 11.90 -14.11 5.17
CA GLY A 183 10.48 -14.33 4.91
C GLY A 183 9.76 -14.86 6.14
N GLN A 184 8.66 -14.20 6.55
CA GLN A 184 7.96 -14.53 7.79
C GLN A 184 6.51 -14.04 7.81
N VAL A 185 5.72 -14.59 8.73
CA VAL A 185 4.40 -14.03 9.06
C VAL A 185 4.59 -12.67 9.75
N VAL A 186 3.83 -11.68 9.32
CA VAL A 186 3.84 -10.34 9.89
C VAL A 186 2.43 -9.93 10.32
N ILE A 187 2.34 -9.07 11.33
CA ILE A 187 1.06 -8.49 11.71
C ILE A 187 0.62 -7.48 10.67
N GLN A 188 1.54 -6.60 10.21
CA GLN A 188 1.22 -5.61 9.19
C GLN A 188 2.35 -5.56 8.16
N GLY A 189 2.01 -5.60 6.87
CA GLY A 189 2.91 -5.22 5.79
C GLY A 189 2.82 -3.71 5.52
N HIS A 190 3.76 -3.18 4.76
CA HIS A 190 3.76 -1.76 4.37
C HIS A 190 2.67 -1.47 3.34
N GLY A 191 1.87 -0.43 3.57
CA GLY A 191 0.66 -0.10 2.81
C GLY A 191 0.87 0.30 1.34
N SER A 192 2.10 0.58 0.94
CA SER A 192 2.39 0.98 -0.44
C SER A 192 2.24 -0.15 -1.46
N CYS A 193 2.38 -1.42 -1.05
CA CYS A 193 2.27 -2.55 -1.97
C CYS A 193 1.84 -3.83 -1.26
N TYR A 194 0.79 -4.47 -1.79
CA TYR A 194 0.37 -5.81 -1.42
C TYR A 194 0.13 -6.66 -2.65
N ILE A 195 0.29 -7.97 -2.50
CA ILE A 195 -0.06 -8.96 -3.52
C ILE A 195 -1.19 -9.81 -2.96
N LEU A 196 -2.35 -9.69 -3.57
CA LEU A 196 -3.56 -10.43 -3.22
C LEU A 196 -3.61 -11.71 -4.04
N GLY A 197 -3.76 -12.85 -3.37
CA GLY A 197 -3.86 -14.16 -4.01
C GLY A 197 -5.32 -14.66 -4.13
N PRO A 198 -5.53 -15.84 -4.74
CA PRO A 198 -6.87 -16.43 -4.90
C PRO A 198 -7.62 -16.55 -3.58
N LEU A 199 -6.93 -16.92 -2.49
CA LEU A 199 -7.52 -17.07 -1.17
C LEU A 199 -8.09 -15.75 -0.62
N PHE A 200 -7.49 -14.59 -0.96
CA PHE A 200 -8.03 -13.29 -0.62
C PHE A 200 -9.42 -13.09 -1.26
N PHE A 201 -9.52 -13.36 -2.56
CA PHE A 201 -10.77 -13.15 -3.29
C PHE A 201 -11.86 -14.16 -2.91
N GLU A 202 -11.47 -15.36 -2.47
CA GLU A 202 -12.40 -16.36 -1.94
C GLU A 202 -13.01 -15.94 -0.59
N LYS A 203 -12.19 -15.41 0.32
CA LYS A 203 -12.58 -15.18 1.71
C LYS A 203 -12.96 -13.73 2.04
N LEU A 204 -12.28 -12.76 1.43
CA LEU A 204 -12.36 -11.35 1.82
C LEU A 204 -12.97 -10.46 0.73
N GLN A 205 -12.74 -10.80 -0.53
CA GLN A 205 -13.26 -10.17 -1.76
C GLN A 205 -12.80 -8.73 -2.02
N GLN A 206 -12.75 -7.86 -1.02
CA GLN A 206 -12.36 -6.44 -1.13
C GLN A 206 -11.44 -6.03 0.01
N LEU A 207 -10.60 -5.04 -0.22
CA LEU A 207 -9.84 -4.36 0.83
C LEU A 207 -10.80 -3.57 1.72
N TRP A 208 -10.58 -3.62 3.02
CA TRP A 208 -11.41 -2.89 3.96
C TRP A 208 -10.57 -1.97 4.87
N ALA A 209 -10.93 -0.70 4.86
CA ALA A 209 -10.50 0.28 5.85
C ALA A 209 -11.60 1.35 6.00
N PRO A 210 -12.01 1.70 7.23
CA PRO A 210 -12.97 2.77 7.47
C PRO A 210 -12.33 4.17 7.43
N THR A 211 -11.02 4.25 7.12
CA THR A 211 -10.26 5.48 6.98
C THR A 211 -10.21 5.94 5.52
N PHE A 212 -10.12 7.24 5.33
CA PHE A 212 -9.93 7.82 4.00
C PHE A 212 -8.51 7.58 3.48
N LEU A 213 -7.52 7.79 4.35
CA LEU A 213 -6.09 7.62 4.11
C LEU A 213 -5.37 7.45 5.46
N MET A 214 -4.31 6.66 5.49
CA MET A 214 -3.47 6.29 6.64
C MET A 214 -4.14 5.28 7.59
N GLY A 215 -3.38 4.29 7.99
CA GLY A 215 -3.79 3.20 8.88
C GLY A 215 -4.41 2.00 8.17
N GLU A 216 -4.41 1.99 6.86
CA GLU A 216 -4.92 0.89 6.05
C GLU A 216 -4.22 -0.43 6.36
N GLU A 217 -2.94 -0.38 6.73
CA GLU A 217 -2.12 -1.53 7.12
C GLU A 217 -2.75 -2.28 8.30
N TYR A 218 -3.21 -1.52 9.30
CA TYR A 218 -3.90 -2.11 10.44
C TYR A 218 -5.23 -2.74 10.04
N PHE A 219 -6.04 -2.05 9.22
CA PHE A 219 -7.37 -2.54 8.87
C PHE A 219 -7.31 -3.77 7.96
N LEU A 220 -6.36 -3.82 7.03
CA LEU A 220 -6.11 -5.02 6.24
C LEU A 220 -5.65 -6.18 7.14
N SER A 221 -4.73 -5.91 8.07
CA SER A 221 -4.27 -6.89 9.05
C SER A 221 -5.44 -7.43 9.88
N LYS A 222 -6.28 -6.53 10.41
CA LYS A 222 -7.46 -6.92 11.18
C LYS A 222 -8.41 -7.77 10.34
N GLN A 223 -8.69 -7.36 9.10
CA GLN A 223 -9.57 -8.10 8.19
C GLN A 223 -9.07 -9.53 7.93
N VAL A 224 -7.75 -9.68 7.70
CA VAL A 224 -7.10 -10.98 7.47
C VAL A 224 -7.13 -11.83 8.74
N ASN A 225 -6.81 -11.24 9.89
CA ASN A 225 -6.79 -11.96 11.17
C ASN A 225 -8.20 -12.36 11.65
N ASP A 226 -9.20 -11.51 11.47
CA ASP A 226 -10.60 -11.84 11.80
C ASP A 226 -11.12 -13.03 10.98
N ALA A 227 -10.56 -13.26 9.80
CA ALA A 227 -10.83 -14.44 8.97
C ALA A 227 -9.96 -15.67 9.33
N GLY A 228 -9.19 -15.61 10.43
CA GLY A 228 -8.32 -16.71 10.89
C GLY A 228 -7.09 -16.94 10.03
N MET A 229 -6.66 -15.93 9.27
CA MET A 229 -5.53 -16.00 8.34
C MET A 229 -4.41 -15.02 8.74
N SER A 230 -3.31 -15.01 7.99
CA SER A 230 -2.15 -14.16 8.25
C SER A 230 -1.60 -13.51 6.98
N ILE A 231 -0.89 -12.41 7.14
CA ILE A 231 -0.09 -11.76 6.09
C ILE A 231 1.32 -12.35 6.13
N TYR A 232 1.90 -12.64 4.96
CA TYR A 232 3.28 -13.12 4.85
C TYR A 232 4.16 -12.06 4.18
N TYR A 233 5.32 -11.80 4.76
CA TYR A 233 6.38 -10.99 4.16
C TYR A 233 7.32 -11.87 3.34
N GLU A 234 7.56 -11.52 2.07
CA GLU A 234 8.45 -12.26 1.17
C GLU A 234 9.54 -11.35 0.60
N PRO A 235 10.80 -11.48 1.08
CA PRO A 235 11.92 -10.65 0.62
C PRO A 235 12.36 -10.95 -0.82
N GLY A 236 12.02 -12.11 -1.36
CA GLY A 236 12.30 -12.48 -2.74
C GLY A 236 11.47 -11.74 -3.77
N ILE A 237 10.45 -11.01 -3.35
CA ILE A 237 9.62 -10.14 -4.20
C ILE A 237 9.92 -8.70 -3.81
N GLN A 238 10.56 -7.94 -4.70
CA GLN A 238 11.05 -6.58 -4.41
C GLN A 238 10.40 -5.53 -5.27
N VAL A 239 10.09 -4.37 -4.67
CA VAL A 239 9.56 -3.18 -5.35
C VAL A 239 10.24 -1.93 -4.81
N THR A 240 10.52 -0.96 -5.70
CA THR A 240 11.08 0.33 -5.29
C THR A 240 9.97 1.34 -5.09
N HIS A 241 10.00 2.07 -3.97
CA HIS A 241 9.02 3.07 -3.57
C HIS A 241 9.64 4.48 -3.60
N HIS A 242 9.06 5.37 -4.39
CA HIS A 242 9.47 6.78 -4.51
C HIS A 242 8.87 7.66 -3.41
N TRP A 243 8.90 7.17 -2.23
CA TRP A 243 8.28 7.65 -1.00
C TRP A 243 7.92 9.15 -0.98
N HIS A 244 6.71 9.50 -0.47
CA HIS A 244 6.18 10.86 -0.31
C HIS A 244 5.74 11.64 -1.56
N ALA A 245 5.65 11.02 -2.72
CA ALA A 245 5.27 11.71 -3.96
C ALA A 245 3.98 12.55 -3.89
N THR A 246 3.00 12.14 -3.09
CA THR A 246 1.72 12.84 -2.93
C THR A 246 1.63 13.62 -1.61
N ILE A 247 2.11 13.05 -0.51
CA ILE A 247 1.94 13.61 0.85
C ILE A 247 2.83 14.83 1.08
N GLU A 248 4.03 14.86 0.49
CA GLU A 248 4.94 16.01 0.58
C GLU A 248 4.38 17.30 -0.02
N GLN A 249 3.43 17.21 -0.93
CA GLN A 249 2.76 18.37 -1.51
C GLN A 249 1.77 19.04 -0.55
N LEU A 250 1.41 18.35 0.55
CA LEU A 250 0.47 18.88 1.54
C LEU A 250 1.20 19.61 2.68
N PRO A 251 0.64 20.71 3.23
CA PRO A 251 1.15 21.32 4.44
C PRO A 251 1.23 20.30 5.58
N SER A 252 2.33 20.31 6.36
CA SER A 252 2.57 19.35 7.45
C SER A 252 1.43 19.26 8.47
N ARG A 253 0.68 20.35 8.67
CA ARG A 253 -0.49 20.37 9.54
C ARG A 253 -1.66 19.61 8.93
N ALA A 254 -1.91 19.76 7.62
CA ALA A 254 -2.99 19.03 6.94
C ALA A 254 -2.76 17.51 6.97
N VAL A 255 -1.52 17.08 6.76
CA VAL A 255 -1.10 15.67 6.89
C VAL A 255 -1.36 15.18 8.31
N TRP A 256 -0.96 15.95 9.32
CA TRP A 256 -1.18 15.59 10.72
C TRP A 256 -2.67 15.51 11.08
N GLU A 257 -3.49 16.46 10.60
CA GLU A 257 -4.95 16.44 10.85
C GLU A 257 -5.62 15.22 10.18
N MET A 258 -5.17 14.84 8.98
CA MET A 258 -5.63 13.63 8.30
C MET A 258 -5.26 12.38 9.09
N ALA A 259 -3.99 12.24 9.48
CA ALA A 259 -3.51 11.13 10.31
C ALA A 259 -4.23 11.06 11.67
N ARG A 260 -4.49 12.21 12.29
CA ARG A 260 -5.28 12.29 13.52
C ARG A 260 -6.71 11.79 13.35
N LYS A 261 -7.36 12.11 12.22
CA LYS A 261 -8.71 11.61 11.93
C LYS A 261 -8.70 10.09 11.82
N SER A 262 -7.75 9.54 11.09
CA SER A 262 -7.57 8.09 10.94
C SER A 262 -7.21 7.41 12.25
N HIS A 263 -6.37 8.04 13.08
CA HIS A 263 -6.05 7.53 14.43
C HIS A 263 -7.30 7.48 15.35
N LYS A 264 -8.20 8.46 15.26
CA LYS A 264 -9.46 8.42 16.02
C LYS A 264 -10.31 7.22 15.61
N THR A 265 -10.44 6.97 14.30
CA THR A 265 -11.13 5.78 13.79
C THR A 265 -10.44 4.50 14.24
N TYR A 266 -9.10 4.44 14.15
CA TYR A 266 -8.32 3.31 14.67
C TYR A 266 -8.63 3.00 16.13
N ARG A 267 -8.80 4.03 17.00
CA ARG A 267 -9.13 3.89 18.42
C ARG A 267 -10.52 3.33 18.71
N GLU A 268 -11.42 3.30 17.73
CA GLU A 268 -12.69 2.60 17.87
C GLU A 268 -12.50 1.08 17.89
N TYR A 269 -11.42 0.58 17.28
CA TYR A 269 -11.08 -0.83 17.15
C TYR A 269 -9.99 -1.29 18.14
N VAL A 270 -9.08 -0.42 18.54
CA VAL A 270 -7.98 -0.74 19.45
C VAL A 270 -8.17 -0.06 20.80
N LYS A 271 -8.43 -0.87 21.82
CA LYS A 271 -8.51 -0.40 23.22
C LYS A 271 -7.19 -0.65 23.92
N ILE A 272 -6.68 0.36 24.64
CA ILE A 272 -5.47 0.21 25.48
C ILE A 272 -5.81 -0.41 26.83
N PHE A 273 -7.01 -0.09 27.35
CA PHE A 273 -7.52 -0.50 28.65
C PHE A 273 -8.92 -1.08 28.55
#